data_2456725ea1907cc5531199e49634efef
#
_entry.id   2456725ea1907cc5531199e49634efef
#
_cell.length_a   1.000
_cell.length_b   1.000
_cell.length_c   1.000
_cell.angle_alpha   90.00
_cell.angle_beta   90.00
_cell.angle_gamma   90.00
#
_symmetry.space_group_name_H-M   'P 1'
#
loop_
_entity.id
_entity.type
_entity.pdbx_description
1 polymer ?
#
loop_
_entity_poly.entity_id
_entity_poly.type
_entity_poly.pdbx_seq_one_letter_code
_entity_poly.pdbx_strand_id
1 'polypeptide(L)'
;DYQDYASEAEELADLTADNRIAELATTDNKMLAEVFADIDTGEIPFMLSGYTEEEYGNLVTALSEALHDDESEKEDGDTEPEAPPEEPFTEPGDLWLLGDHRLYCGDSLKMGDVQKATDGQRADLIFTDPPYGMGKESDGVQNDNQNQNDLLEFNKKWIALSFSILKENGSWYCWGIDEPLMDIYAFILRPMIAANQITFRNYITWAKHSAFGVNSELMRSYPRETEKCLFVMCGVEGFNNNKDHFNDAYEAILDYMVGEAQKVGLKAKQLTEITGVQMWGHWFSKSQFTPIPEWHYKKLQQAFKGRAFSLPHDQVMKLRNKPSEAYQSMKAEAMELRAFFDNTHNDSDEHDIMTDVWRFPITNTAERDDAGGHATPKPIALCERAILSSSRPGELVVDFFGGSGSTLIACENTGRTCAMIELEPKWCDVIVRRYIKTTGDNNVRCVRQGRELPCEEIAAIFKPDEEGGEQE
;
A
#
# COMPACT_ATOMS: atom_id res chain seq x y z
N ASP A 1 -12.19 51.47 -16.60
CA ASP A 1 -13.43 51.52 -15.84
C ASP A 1 -13.19 50.94 -14.47
N TYR A 2 -13.53 51.66 -13.41
CA TYR A 2 -13.48 51.12 -12.05
C TYR A 2 -14.76 50.36 -11.82
N GLN A 3 -14.64 49.06 -11.53
CA GLN A 3 -15.75 48.18 -11.19
C GLN A 3 -15.61 47.86 -9.69
N ASP A 4 -16.70 48.00 -8.94
CA ASP A 4 -16.71 47.63 -7.51
C ASP A 4 -17.12 46.16 -7.41
N TYR A 5 -16.24 45.33 -6.87
CA TYR A 5 -16.49 43.92 -6.62
C TYR A 5 -16.97 43.66 -5.19
N ALA A 6 -17.82 42.69 -5.01
CA ALA A 6 -18.35 42.34 -3.71
C ALA A 6 -17.33 41.53 -2.85
N SER A 7 -16.32 40.90 -3.49
CA SER A 7 -15.24 40.21 -2.84
C SER A 7 -13.99 40.18 -3.74
N GLU A 8 -12.84 39.89 -3.15
CA GLU A 8 -11.55 39.67 -3.84
C GLU A 8 -11.61 38.48 -4.82
N ALA A 9 -12.40 37.44 -4.49
CA ALA A 9 -12.64 36.32 -5.37
C ALA A 9 -13.43 36.68 -6.62
N GLU A 10 -14.37 37.63 -6.54
CA GLU A 10 -15.13 38.12 -7.71
C GLU A 10 -14.24 38.97 -8.62
N GLU A 11 -13.36 39.81 -8.06
CA GLU A 11 -12.36 40.56 -8.81
C GLU A 11 -11.37 39.62 -9.55
N LEU A 12 -10.87 38.58 -8.88
CA LEU A 12 -9.98 37.58 -9.47
C LEU A 12 -10.66 36.78 -10.58
N ALA A 13 -11.94 36.42 -10.42
CA ALA A 13 -12.70 35.72 -11.46
C ALA A 13 -12.88 36.56 -12.72
N ASP A 14 -13.17 37.84 -12.58
CA ASP A 14 -13.34 38.77 -13.71
C ASP A 14 -12.02 39.05 -14.44
N LEU A 15 -10.93 39.24 -13.67
CA LEU A 15 -9.56 39.36 -14.21
C LEU A 15 -9.12 38.11 -14.97
N THR A 16 -9.51 36.93 -14.49
CA THR A 16 -9.18 35.65 -15.16
C THR A 16 -9.99 35.48 -16.44
N ALA A 17 -11.25 35.87 -16.45
CA ALA A 17 -12.09 35.87 -17.64
C ALA A 17 -11.59 36.82 -18.72
N ASP A 18 -11.16 38.01 -18.35
CA ASP A 18 -10.60 38.99 -19.28
C ASP A 18 -9.25 38.55 -19.87
N ASN A 19 -8.40 37.88 -19.08
CA ASN A 19 -7.11 37.36 -19.54
C ASN A 19 -7.23 36.18 -20.52
N ARG A 20 -8.34 35.45 -20.49
CA ARG A 20 -8.62 34.42 -21.48
C ARG A 20 -8.75 34.96 -22.91
N ILE A 21 -9.09 36.21 -23.05
CA ILE A 21 -9.21 36.92 -24.35
C ILE A 21 -7.82 37.15 -24.98
N ALA A 22 -6.75 37.10 -24.19
CA ALA A 22 -5.37 37.26 -24.65
C ALA A 22 -4.70 35.92 -25.02
N GLU A 23 -5.35 35.05 -25.75
CA GLU A 23 -5.01 33.66 -26.10
C GLU A 23 -3.71 33.43 -26.90
N LEU A 24 -2.68 34.24 -26.76
CA LEU A 24 -1.42 34.08 -27.51
C LEU A 24 -0.14 34.22 -26.65
N ALA A 25 -0.28 34.33 -25.34
CA ALA A 25 0.87 34.27 -24.43
C ALA A 25 0.89 32.87 -23.75
N THR A 26 2.05 32.28 -23.67
CA THR A 26 2.29 31.05 -22.87
C THR A 26 1.80 31.30 -21.45
N THR A 27 0.70 30.64 -21.08
CA THR A 27 0.09 30.75 -19.76
C THR A 27 0.93 29.92 -18.79
N ASP A 28 1.41 30.54 -17.71
CA ASP A 28 2.02 29.81 -16.61
C ASP A 28 0.92 29.03 -15.88
N ASN A 29 0.89 27.72 -16.12
CA ASN A 29 -0.13 26.81 -15.57
C ASN A 29 -0.11 26.76 -14.05
N LYS A 30 1.05 26.99 -13.40
CA LYS A 30 1.21 27.01 -11.95
C LYS A 30 0.52 28.25 -11.34
N MET A 31 0.79 29.41 -11.92
CA MET A 31 0.19 30.67 -11.49
C MET A 31 -1.33 30.67 -11.70
N LEU A 32 -1.81 30.05 -12.80
CA LEU A 32 -3.22 29.93 -13.10
C LEU A 32 -3.95 29.01 -12.11
N ALA A 33 -3.32 27.97 -11.65
CA ALA A 33 -3.91 27.05 -10.68
C ALA A 33 -3.93 27.61 -9.26
N GLU A 34 -2.94 28.41 -8.86
CA GLU A 34 -2.98 29.14 -7.60
C GLU A 34 -4.18 30.10 -7.59
N VAL A 35 -4.42 30.82 -8.69
CA VAL A 35 -5.59 31.70 -8.86
C VAL A 35 -6.90 30.92 -8.78
N PHE A 36 -6.96 29.71 -9.37
CA PHE A 36 -8.17 28.86 -9.27
C PHE A 36 -8.41 28.30 -7.88
N ALA A 37 -7.37 27.97 -7.13
CA ALA A 37 -7.50 27.55 -5.74
C ALA A 37 -8.09 28.69 -4.87
N ASP A 38 -7.74 29.93 -5.16
CA ASP A 38 -8.28 31.11 -4.48
C ASP A 38 -9.74 31.41 -4.90
N ILE A 39 -10.14 31.08 -6.13
CA ILE A 39 -11.52 31.22 -6.64
C ILE A 39 -12.45 30.13 -6.11
N ASP A 40 -11.97 28.87 -5.97
CA ASP A 40 -12.77 27.71 -5.55
C ASP A 40 -12.98 27.68 -4.02
N THR A 41 -13.41 28.79 -3.46
CA THR A 41 -13.81 28.90 -2.05
C THR A 41 -15.24 28.42 -1.78
N GLY A 42 -15.96 27.99 -2.83
CA GLY A 42 -17.38 27.62 -2.77
C GLY A 42 -18.36 28.78 -2.65
N GLU A 43 -17.89 30.02 -2.64
CA GLU A 43 -18.71 31.22 -2.53
C GLU A 43 -19.19 31.75 -3.89
N ILE A 44 -18.44 31.46 -4.97
CA ILE A 44 -18.75 31.92 -6.33
C ILE A 44 -18.78 30.72 -7.30
N PRO A 45 -19.76 30.68 -8.24
CA PRO A 45 -19.77 29.65 -9.26
C PRO A 45 -18.50 29.72 -10.14
N PHE A 46 -17.69 28.69 -10.17
CA PHE A 46 -16.46 28.57 -10.95
C PHE A 46 -16.64 28.95 -12.45
N MET A 47 -17.82 28.72 -13.00
CA MET A 47 -18.20 29.10 -14.38
C MET A 47 -18.00 30.60 -14.72
N LEU A 48 -17.89 31.48 -13.71
CA LEU A 48 -17.64 32.90 -13.92
C LEU A 48 -16.18 33.21 -14.31
N SER A 49 -15.24 32.28 -14.11
CA SER A 49 -13.85 32.40 -14.57
C SER A 49 -13.70 32.31 -16.10
N GLY A 50 -14.77 31.91 -16.82
CA GLY A 50 -14.76 31.70 -18.27
C GLY A 50 -14.18 30.35 -18.69
N TYR A 51 -13.80 29.48 -17.77
CA TYR A 51 -13.32 28.11 -18.02
C TYR A 51 -14.46 27.10 -17.81
N THR A 52 -14.44 26.03 -18.57
CA THR A 52 -15.35 24.89 -18.37
C THR A 52 -14.79 23.93 -17.31
N GLU A 53 -15.64 23.09 -16.71
CA GLU A 53 -15.20 22.03 -15.78
C GLU A 53 -14.19 21.09 -16.42
N GLU A 54 -14.28 20.87 -17.74
CA GLU A 54 -13.35 20.02 -18.49
C GLU A 54 -11.96 20.69 -18.61
N GLU A 55 -11.92 21.96 -18.93
CA GLU A 55 -10.68 22.74 -19.04
C GLU A 55 -10.00 22.88 -17.67
N TYR A 56 -10.78 23.04 -16.60
CA TYR A 56 -10.27 23.02 -15.23
C TYR A 56 -9.72 21.65 -14.84
N GLY A 57 -10.43 20.57 -15.14
CA GLY A 57 -9.97 19.20 -14.91
C GLY A 57 -8.64 18.90 -15.63
N ASN A 58 -8.51 19.34 -16.88
CA ASN A 58 -7.27 19.21 -17.64
C ASN A 58 -6.13 20.05 -17.06
N LEU A 59 -6.41 21.24 -16.56
CA LEU A 59 -5.44 22.11 -15.95
C LEU A 59 -4.95 21.56 -14.59
N VAL A 60 -5.87 21.08 -13.74
CA VAL A 60 -5.54 20.43 -12.47
C VAL A 60 -4.72 19.16 -12.71
N THR A 61 -5.02 18.41 -13.75
CA THR A 61 -4.23 17.23 -14.14
C THR A 61 -2.83 17.64 -14.58
N ALA A 62 -2.71 18.61 -15.48
CA ALA A 62 -1.43 19.11 -15.94
C ALA A 62 -0.61 19.75 -14.81
N LEU A 63 -1.28 20.37 -13.83
CA LEU A 63 -0.63 20.95 -12.65
C LEU A 63 -0.18 19.85 -11.67
N SER A 64 -1.00 18.83 -11.45
CA SER A 64 -0.59 17.70 -10.60
C SER A 64 0.62 16.97 -11.23
N GLU A 65 0.67 16.88 -12.54
CA GLU A 65 1.84 16.40 -13.27
C GLU A 65 3.05 17.35 -13.08
N ALA A 66 2.86 18.67 -13.20
CA ALA A 66 3.92 19.67 -13.04
C ALA A 66 4.39 19.84 -11.57
N LEU A 67 3.51 19.68 -10.57
CA LEU A 67 3.89 19.74 -9.16
C LEU A 67 4.65 18.48 -8.70
N HIS A 68 4.45 17.35 -9.38
CA HIS A 68 5.28 16.17 -9.19
C HIS A 68 6.66 16.32 -9.85
N ASP A 69 6.79 17.17 -10.88
CA ASP A 69 8.08 17.50 -11.47
C ASP A 69 8.92 18.51 -10.64
N ASP A 70 8.30 19.33 -9.79
CA ASP A 70 8.99 20.39 -9.02
C ASP A 70 9.69 19.90 -7.73
N GLU A 71 9.43 18.66 -7.27
CA GLU A 71 10.28 17.99 -6.24
C GLU A 71 11.50 17.28 -6.82
N SER A 72 11.65 17.28 -8.14
CA SER A 72 12.82 16.75 -8.84
C SER A 72 13.41 17.81 -9.78
N GLU A 73 13.87 18.95 -9.26
CA GLU A 73 14.92 19.71 -9.96
C GLU A 73 16.20 18.88 -9.91
N LYS A 74 16.31 17.95 -10.85
CA LYS A 74 17.58 17.46 -11.38
C LYS A 74 17.44 17.29 -12.88
N GLU A 75 18.11 18.21 -13.56
CA GLU A 75 18.66 18.12 -14.90
C GLU A 75 17.87 17.31 -15.96
N ASP A 76 17.32 18.07 -16.89
CA ASP A 76 16.90 17.62 -18.21
C ASP A 76 17.97 16.72 -18.85
N GLY A 77 17.69 15.45 -18.85
CA GLY A 77 18.12 14.49 -19.83
C GLY A 77 16.90 13.72 -20.23
N ASP A 78 16.35 14.02 -21.40
CA ASP A 78 15.41 13.17 -22.14
C ASP A 78 16.07 11.81 -22.39
N THR A 79 16.20 10.99 -21.37
CA THR A 79 16.53 9.57 -21.53
C THR A 79 15.19 8.82 -21.58
N GLU A 80 14.85 8.34 -22.79
CA GLU A 80 13.81 7.33 -22.92
C GLU A 80 14.06 6.21 -21.90
N PRO A 81 13.00 5.65 -21.25
CA PRO A 81 13.16 4.54 -20.33
C PRO A 81 14.03 3.47 -20.96
N GLU A 82 15.02 2.98 -20.24
CA GLU A 82 15.90 1.93 -20.74
C GLU A 82 15.05 0.68 -21.02
N ALA A 83 14.66 0.51 -22.28
CA ALA A 83 13.83 -0.60 -22.69
C ALA A 83 14.49 -1.94 -22.33
N PRO A 84 13.70 -2.98 -22.01
CA PRO A 84 14.25 -4.31 -21.81
C PRO A 84 15.13 -4.71 -22.98
N PRO A 85 16.26 -5.40 -22.76
CA PRO A 85 17.16 -5.78 -23.83
C PRO A 85 16.43 -6.65 -24.87
N GLU A 86 16.65 -6.38 -26.15
CA GLU A 86 16.11 -7.22 -27.24
C GLU A 86 16.66 -8.66 -27.16
N GLU A 87 17.93 -8.80 -26.82
CA GLU A 87 18.58 -10.08 -26.57
C GLU A 87 18.94 -10.16 -25.06
N PRO A 88 18.17 -10.89 -24.25
CA PRO A 88 18.45 -11.01 -22.83
C PRO A 88 19.68 -11.86 -22.56
N PHE A 89 20.42 -11.51 -21.51
CA PHE A 89 21.53 -12.33 -21.01
C PHE A 89 21.03 -13.54 -20.24
N THR A 90 19.98 -13.35 -19.45
CA THR A 90 19.34 -14.42 -18.67
C THR A 90 18.75 -15.48 -19.59
N GLU A 91 18.92 -16.73 -19.23
CA GLU A 91 18.29 -17.88 -19.88
C GLU A 91 17.25 -18.56 -18.95
N PRO A 92 16.21 -19.20 -19.52
CA PRO A 92 15.29 -20.00 -18.70
C PRO A 92 16.04 -21.06 -17.89
N GLY A 93 15.82 -21.06 -16.58
CA GLY A 93 16.49 -21.94 -15.63
C GLY A 93 17.66 -21.30 -14.88
N ASP A 94 18.02 -20.08 -15.19
CA ASP A 94 19.03 -19.31 -14.45
C ASP A 94 18.52 -18.94 -13.06
N LEU A 95 19.41 -19.03 -12.09
CA LEU A 95 19.21 -18.54 -10.74
C LEU A 95 20.16 -17.39 -10.46
N TRP A 96 19.61 -16.22 -10.26
CA TRP A 96 20.34 -15.05 -9.81
C TRP A 96 20.39 -14.98 -8.29
N LEU A 97 21.55 -14.68 -7.74
CA LEU A 97 21.80 -14.41 -6.35
C LEU A 97 22.19 -12.92 -6.20
N LEU A 98 21.27 -12.16 -5.61
CA LEU A 98 21.31 -10.70 -5.51
C LEU A 98 21.39 -10.32 -4.01
N GLY A 99 22.61 -10.18 -3.48
CA GLY A 99 22.78 -10.14 -2.03
C GLY A 99 22.21 -11.39 -1.36
N ASP A 100 21.24 -11.19 -0.46
CA ASP A 100 20.49 -12.27 0.20
C ASP A 100 19.24 -12.72 -0.60
N HIS A 101 18.93 -12.05 -1.72
CA HIS A 101 17.77 -12.37 -2.54
C HIS A 101 18.06 -13.41 -3.60
N ARG A 102 17.00 -14.04 -4.10
CA ARG A 102 17.04 -15.07 -5.14
C ARG A 102 16.01 -14.76 -6.22
N LEU A 103 16.45 -14.64 -7.47
CA LEU A 103 15.58 -14.51 -8.62
C LEU A 103 15.78 -15.71 -9.53
N TYR A 104 14.71 -16.45 -9.79
CA TYR A 104 14.74 -17.61 -10.67
C TYR A 104 13.98 -17.35 -11.97
N CYS A 105 14.67 -17.47 -13.09
CA CYS A 105 14.05 -17.40 -14.41
C CYS A 105 13.32 -18.71 -14.70
N GLY A 106 12.00 -18.77 -14.47
CA GLY A 106 11.25 -19.99 -14.57
C GLY A 106 9.74 -19.85 -14.43
N ASP A 107 9.08 -20.98 -14.37
CA ASP A 107 7.62 -21.08 -14.39
C ASP A 107 7.06 -21.31 -12.99
N SER A 108 6.34 -20.31 -12.48
CA SER A 108 5.67 -20.35 -11.17
C SER A 108 4.60 -21.45 -11.03
N LEU A 109 4.21 -22.11 -12.12
CA LEU A 109 3.34 -23.29 -12.10
C LEU A 109 4.11 -24.58 -11.83
N LYS A 110 5.45 -24.55 -11.78
CA LYS A 110 6.29 -25.74 -11.55
C LYS A 110 6.88 -25.74 -10.14
N MET A 111 6.50 -26.71 -9.31
CA MET A 111 7.04 -26.84 -7.96
C MET A 111 8.57 -26.89 -7.93
N GLY A 112 9.21 -27.52 -8.93
CA GLY A 112 10.66 -27.60 -9.02
C GLY A 112 11.34 -26.23 -9.20
N ASP A 113 10.68 -25.31 -9.90
CA ASP A 113 11.18 -23.94 -10.12
C ASP A 113 10.95 -23.10 -8.86
N VAL A 114 9.78 -23.26 -8.22
CA VAL A 114 9.48 -22.64 -6.92
C VAL A 114 10.50 -23.06 -5.85
N GLN A 115 10.84 -24.37 -5.79
CA GLN A 115 11.84 -24.87 -4.85
C GLN A 115 13.25 -24.34 -5.12
N LYS A 116 13.64 -24.13 -6.38
CA LYS A 116 14.94 -23.52 -6.71
C LYS A 116 14.98 -22.04 -6.32
N ALA A 117 13.89 -21.29 -6.56
CA ALA A 117 13.80 -19.90 -6.14
C ALA A 117 13.91 -19.80 -4.62
N THR A 118 13.15 -20.57 -3.86
CA THR A 118 13.08 -20.52 -2.40
C THR A 118 14.20 -21.27 -1.68
N ASP A 119 15.06 -21.99 -2.39
CA ASP A 119 16.03 -22.92 -1.80
C ASP A 119 15.39 -23.98 -0.89
N GLY A 120 14.15 -24.36 -1.22
CA GLY A 120 13.35 -25.30 -0.43
C GLY A 120 12.83 -24.73 0.89
N GLN A 121 13.05 -23.46 1.17
CA GLN A 121 12.54 -22.79 2.38
C GLN A 121 11.05 -22.50 2.26
N ARG A 122 10.37 -22.40 3.40
CA ARG A 122 8.97 -21.99 3.47
C ARG A 122 8.88 -20.47 3.65
N ALA A 123 7.97 -19.86 2.90
CA ALA A 123 7.73 -18.41 2.93
C ALA A 123 7.06 -17.97 4.24
N ASP A 124 7.46 -16.83 4.74
CA ASP A 124 6.78 -16.09 5.79
C ASP A 124 5.63 -15.27 5.22
N LEU A 125 5.85 -14.72 4.03
CA LEU A 125 4.92 -13.88 3.30
C LEU A 125 4.94 -14.25 1.81
N ILE A 126 3.76 -14.39 1.24
CA ILE A 126 3.56 -14.36 -0.22
C ILE A 126 2.99 -12.99 -0.56
N PHE A 127 3.68 -12.24 -1.43
CA PHE A 127 3.19 -10.98 -1.98
C PHE A 127 3.32 -11.04 -3.48
N THR A 128 2.23 -10.97 -4.23
CA THR A 128 2.27 -11.29 -5.65
C THR A 128 1.19 -10.58 -6.47
N ASP A 129 1.50 -10.35 -7.75
CA ASP A 129 0.69 -9.63 -8.73
C ASP A 129 0.56 -10.47 -10.00
N PRO A 130 -0.35 -11.46 -10.04
CA PRO A 130 -0.50 -12.36 -11.17
C PRO A 130 -1.09 -11.66 -12.40
N PRO A 131 -0.99 -12.24 -13.61
CA PRO A 131 -1.70 -11.75 -14.80
C PRO A 131 -3.22 -11.66 -14.56
N TYR A 132 -3.86 -10.59 -15.10
CA TYR A 132 -5.28 -10.31 -14.87
C TYR A 132 -6.22 -10.76 -15.99
N GLY A 133 -5.68 -11.22 -17.13
CA GLY A 133 -6.45 -11.56 -18.31
C GLY A 133 -6.97 -10.33 -19.09
N MET A 134 -6.21 -9.22 -19.06
CA MET A 134 -6.58 -7.96 -19.72
C MET A 134 -6.10 -7.84 -21.17
N GLY A 135 -5.46 -8.87 -21.70
CA GLY A 135 -4.94 -8.87 -23.07
C GLY A 135 -3.66 -8.05 -23.26
N LYS A 136 -2.86 -7.88 -22.24
CA LYS A 136 -1.61 -7.06 -22.24
C LYS A 136 -0.34 -7.85 -22.58
N GLU A 137 -0.44 -8.98 -23.29
CA GLU A 137 0.76 -9.72 -23.71
C GLU A 137 1.66 -8.90 -24.62
N SER A 138 1.10 -8.03 -25.46
CA SER A 138 1.87 -7.08 -26.26
C SER A 138 2.70 -6.11 -25.43
N ASP A 139 2.24 -5.83 -24.21
CA ASP A 139 2.89 -4.90 -23.28
C ASP A 139 3.86 -5.62 -22.32
N GLY A 140 4.10 -6.92 -22.58
CA GLY A 140 5.10 -7.74 -21.86
C GLY A 140 4.55 -8.51 -20.66
N VAL A 141 3.23 -8.55 -20.44
CA VAL A 141 2.60 -9.34 -19.37
C VAL A 141 2.22 -10.72 -19.93
N GLN A 142 3.04 -11.72 -19.64
CA GLN A 142 2.82 -13.10 -20.12
C GLN A 142 1.55 -13.71 -19.53
N ASN A 143 0.87 -14.55 -20.35
CA ASN A 143 -0.38 -15.21 -20.00
C ASN A 143 -1.57 -14.28 -19.71
N ASP A 144 -1.53 -13.03 -20.17
CA ASP A 144 -2.61 -12.05 -19.94
C ASP A 144 -3.74 -12.09 -21.00
N ASN A 145 -3.61 -12.90 -22.05
CA ASN A 145 -4.63 -13.11 -23.09
C ASN A 145 -5.58 -14.29 -22.82
N GLN A 146 -5.58 -14.83 -21.59
CA GLN A 146 -6.40 -15.99 -21.25
C GLN A 146 -7.88 -15.62 -21.12
N ASN A 147 -8.77 -16.51 -21.55
CA ASN A 147 -10.18 -16.38 -21.20
C ASN A 147 -10.42 -16.67 -19.70
N GLN A 148 -11.57 -16.26 -19.16
CA GLN A 148 -11.85 -16.38 -17.72
C GLN A 148 -11.70 -17.78 -17.16
N ASN A 149 -12.11 -18.82 -17.89
CA ASN A 149 -11.99 -20.19 -17.39
C ASN A 149 -10.54 -20.66 -17.33
N ASP A 150 -9.74 -20.35 -18.35
CA ASP A 150 -8.33 -20.72 -18.40
C ASP A 150 -7.55 -19.94 -17.33
N LEU A 151 -7.89 -18.68 -17.12
CA LEU A 151 -7.31 -17.85 -16.05
C LEU A 151 -7.64 -18.42 -14.67
N LEU A 152 -8.84 -18.90 -14.42
CA LEU A 152 -9.19 -19.53 -13.15
C LEU A 152 -8.41 -20.84 -12.94
N GLU A 153 -8.25 -21.68 -13.96
CA GLU A 153 -7.44 -22.90 -13.87
C GLU A 153 -5.95 -22.60 -13.68
N PHE A 154 -5.44 -21.55 -14.31
CA PHE A 154 -4.10 -21.01 -14.06
C PHE A 154 -3.96 -20.59 -12.59
N ASN A 155 -4.88 -19.77 -12.09
CA ASN A 155 -4.88 -19.29 -10.70
C ASN A 155 -4.96 -20.45 -9.69
N LYS A 156 -5.76 -21.47 -9.92
CA LYS A 156 -5.80 -22.66 -9.05
C LYS A 156 -4.44 -23.33 -8.88
N LYS A 157 -3.63 -23.42 -9.95
CA LYS A 157 -2.34 -24.11 -9.93
C LYS A 157 -1.31 -23.34 -9.10
N TRP A 158 -1.04 -22.07 -9.42
CA TRP A 158 -0.02 -21.31 -8.70
C TRP A 158 -0.43 -21.03 -7.25
N ILE A 159 -1.73 -20.77 -6.98
CA ILE A 159 -2.22 -20.54 -5.63
C ILE A 159 -2.04 -21.80 -4.77
N ALA A 160 -2.33 -22.99 -5.30
CA ALA A 160 -2.06 -24.23 -4.58
C ALA A 160 -0.57 -24.40 -4.24
N LEU A 161 0.32 -24.07 -5.17
CA LEU A 161 1.77 -24.08 -4.93
C LEU A 161 2.17 -23.04 -3.88
N SER A 162 1.65 -21.83 -3.96
CA SER A 162 1.97 -20.76 -3.01
C SER A 162 1.60 -21.13 -1.56
N PHE A 163 0.41 -21.68 -1.34
CA PHE A 163 0.02 -22.17 -0.01
C PHE A 163 0.82 -23.39 0.46
N SER A 164 1.32 -24.22 -0.46
CA SER A 164 2.12 -25.39 -0.08
C SER A 164 3.49 -25.02 0.52
N ILE A 165 4.03 -23.86 0.16
CA ILE A 165 5.30 -23.34 0.66
C ILE A 165 5.12 -22.28 1.75
N LEU A 166 3.92 -21.80 2.00
CA LEU A 166 3.65 -20.80 3.04
C LEU A 166 3.71 -21.47 4.44
N LYS A 167 4.29 -20.78 5.41
CA LYS A 167 4.32 -21.21 6.82
C LYS A 167 2.92 -21.24 7.42
N GLU A 168 2.71 -22.00 8.49
CA GLU A 168 1.40 -22.19 9.13
C GLU A 168 0.76 -20.89 9.62
N ASN A 169 1.56 -19.88 9.93
CA ASN A 169 1.14 -18.54 10.32
C ASN A 169 1.51 -17.47 9.27
N GLY A 170 1.82 -17.90 8.05
CA GLY A 170 2.23 -17.01 6.98
C GLY A 170 1.09 -16.17 6.42
N SER A 171 1.44 -15.03 5.86
CA SER A 171 0.53 -14.08 5.21
C SER A 171 0.57 -14.22 3.70
N TRP A 172 -0.56 -13.97 3.04
CA TRP A 172 -0.69 -14.08 1.60
C TRP A 172 -1.45 -12.88 1.04
N TYR A 173 -0.82 -12.15 0.13
CA TYR A 173 -1.36 -10.99 -0.57
C TYR A 173 -1.37 -11.26 -2.07
N CYS A 174 -2.53 -11.09 -2.70
CA CYS A 174 -2.69 -11.21 -4.14
C CYS A 174 -3.37 -9.96 -4.69
N TRP A 175 -2.64 -9.23 -5.49
CA TRP A 175 -3.15 -8.07 -6.20
C TRP A 175 -3.94 -8.48 -7.44
N GLY A 176 -4.82 -7.59 -7.87
CA GLY A 176 -5.62 -7.83 -9.06
C GLY A 176 -6.72 -6.80 -9.26
N ILE A 177 -7.53 -7.07 -10.26
CA ILE A 177 -8.76 -6.34 -10.54
C ILE A 177 -9.97 -7.13 -10.08
N ASP A 178 -11.11 -6.46 -9.99
CA ASP A 178 -12.30 -6.96 -9.30
C ASP A 178 -12.70 -8.40 -9.70
N GLU A 179 -12.98 -8.65 -10.98
CA GLU A 179 -13.59 -9.90 -11.44
C GLU A 179 -12.66 -11.11 -11.25
N PRO A 180 -11.37 -11.10 -11.68
CA PRO A 180 -10.45 -12.20 -11.40
C PRO A 180 -10.25 -12.46 -9.90
N LEU A 181 -10.21 -11.42 -9.05
CA LEU A 181 -10.09 -11.61 -7.61
C LEU A 181 -11.37 -12.17 -6.98
N MET A 182 -12.54 -11.82 -7.50
CA MET A 182 -13.80 -12.42 -7.06
C MET A 182 -13.84 -13.91 -7.39
N ASP A 183 -13.35 -14.34 -8.55
CA ASP A 183 -13.24 -15.75 -8.92
C ASP A 183 -12.23 -16.49 -8.04
N ILE A 184 -11.06 -15.92 -7.78
CA ILE A 184 -10.09 -16.47 -6.82
C ILE A 184 -10.74 -16.62 -5.45
N TYR A 185 -11.42 -15.60 -4.95
CA TYR A 185 -12.09 -15.67 -3.66
C TYR A 185 -13.17 -16.73 -3.63
N ALA A 186 -14.08 -16.74 -4.61
CA ALA A 186 -15.25 -17.62 -4.61
C ALA A 186 -14.87 -19.09 -4.81
N PHE A 187 -13.97 -19.39 -5.74
CA PHE A 187 -13.70 -20.74 -6.18
C PHE A 187 -12.46 -21.38 -5.55
N ILE A 188 -11.55 -20.58 -4.99
CA ILE A 188 -10.30 -21.08 -4.39
C ILE A 188 -10.27 -20.80 -2.89
N LEU A 189 -10.33 -19.53 -2.48
CA LEU A 189 -10.14 -19.19 -1.07
C LEU A 189 -11.34 -19.54 -0.19
N ARG A 190 -12.57 -19.32 -0.68
CA ARG A 190 -13.79 -19.60 0.10
C ARG A 190 -13.91 -21.04 0.56
N PRO A 191 -13.60 -22.07 -0.24
CA PRO A 191 -13.51 -23.46 0.21
C PRO A 191 -12.44 -23.66 1.30
N MET A 192 -11.26 -23.06 1.18
CA MET A 192 -10.18 -23.16 2.15
C MET A 192 -10.56 -22.49 3.48
N ILE A 193 -11.24 -21.35 3.43
CA ILE A 193 -11.79 -20.66 4.61
C ILE A 193 -12.81 -21.55 5.31
N ALA A 194 -13.74 -22.17 4.56
CA ALA A 194 -14.75 -23.06 5.10
C ALA A 194 -14.14 -24.31 5.75
N ALA A 195 -12.97 -24.75 5.29
CA ALA A 195 -12.19 -25.85 5.85
C ALA A 195 -11.26 -25.42 7.01
N ASN A 196 -11.29 -24.17 7.44
CA ASN A 196 -10.41 -23.58 8.46
C ASN A 196 -8.90 -23.70 8.15
N GLN A 197 -8.53 -23.76 6.88
CA GLN A 197 -7.13 -23.80 6.44
C GLN A 197 -6.51 -22.42 6.42
N ILE A 198 -7.30 -21.40 6.09
CA ILE A 198 -6.90 -19.99 6.03
C ILE A 198 -7.97 -19.11 6.67
N THR A 199 -7.57 -17.91 7.07
CA THR A 199 -8.45 -16.87 7.58
C THR A 199 -8.41 -15.67 6.62
N PHE A 200 -9.57 -15.26 6.11
CA PHE A 200 -9.69 -14.01 5.36
C PHE A 200 -9.49 -12.82 6.30
N ARG A 201 -8.66 -11.87 5.89
CA ARG A 201 -8.36 -10.66 6.66
C ARG A 201 -9.03 -9.44 6.07
N ASN A 202 -8.59 -9.05 4.88
CA ASN A 202 -9.08 -7.84 4.22
C ASN A 202 -9.22 -8.02 2.71
N TYR A 203 -10.11 -7.24 2.13
CA TYR A 203 -10.12 -6.88 0.73
C TYR A 203 -9.58 -5.46 0.64
N ILE A 204 -8.26 -5.35 0.45
CA ILE A 204 -7.56 -4.08 0.46
C ILE A 204 -7.85 -3.34 -0.84
N THR A 205 -8.06 -2.03 -0.74
CA THR A 205 -8.24 -1.14 -1.88
C THR A 205 -7.04 -0.20 -1.99
N TRP A 206 -6.28 -0.31 -3.07
CA TRP A 206 -5.32 0.71 -3.43
C TRP A 206 -6.04 1.80 -4.21
N ALA A 207 -6.15 3.00 -3.62
CA ALA A 207 -6.67 4.20 -4.24
C ALA A 207 -5.49 4.93 -4.91
N LYS A 208 -5.52 4.99 -6.23
CA LYS A 208 -4.57 5.72 -7.07
C LYS A 208 -5.04 7.16 -7.14
N HIS A 209 -4.25 8.15 -6.80
CA HIS A 209 -4.66 9.56 -6.77
C HIS A 209 -5.09 10.17 -8.12
N SER A 210 -5.19 9.36 -9.16
CA SER A 210 -5.66 9.79 -10.48
C SER A 210 -6.59 8.77 -11.09
N ALA A 211 -7.77 9.20 -11.49
CA ALA A 211 -8.68 8.40 -12.30
C ALA A 211 -8.16 8.36 -13.74
N PHE A 212 -7.73 7.19 -14.19
CA PHE A 212 -7.50 6.94 -15.60
C PHE A 212 -8.84 6.53 -16.24
N GLY A 213 -9.51 7.47 -16.85
CA GLY A 213 -10.71 7.22 -17.61
C GLY A 213 -10.54 7.71 -19.04
N VAL A 214 -10.78 6.84 -20.02
CA VAL A 214 -11.06 7.30 -21.37
C VAL A 214 -12.43 7.94 -21.32
N ASN A 215 -12.51 9.26 -21.47
CA ASN A 215 -13.77 9.96 -21.70
C ASN A 215 -14.36 9.48 -23.01
N SER A 216 -15.21 8.47 -22.95
CA SER A 216 -15.96 7.97 -24.09
C SER A 216 -17.45 8.09 -23.78
N GLU A 217 -18.20 8.77 -24.64
CA GLU A 217 -19.65 8.84 -24.59
C GLU A 217 -20.33 7.45 -24.61
N LEU A 218 -19.54 6.39 -24.91
CA LEU A 218 -19.98 5.01 -24.96
C LEU A 218 -19.67 4.21 -23.69
N MET A 219 -19.04 4.81 -22.67
CA MET A 219 -18.75 4.12 -21.42
C MET A 219 -20.03 3.71 -20.70
N ARG A 220 -20.09 2.43 -20.31
CA ARG A 220 -21.20 1.85 -19.54
C ARG A 220 -20.76 1.36 -18.15
N SER A 221 -19.52 1.64 -17.75
CA SER A 221 -18.95 1.36 -16.44
C SER A 221 -18.18 2.58 -15.95
N TYR A 222 -18.05 2.70 -14.64
CA TYR A 222 -17.24 3.74 -14.05
C TYR A 222 -15.76 3.51 -14.37
N PRO A 223 -14.95 4.56 -14.63
CA PRO A 223 -13.50 4.45 -14.74
C PRO A 223 -12.89 3.83 -13.47
N ARG A 224 -11.84 3.04 -13.64
CA ARG A 224 -11.16 2.39 -12.52
C ARG A 224 -10.12 3.33 -11.93
N GLU A 225 -10.34 3.77 -10.72
CA GLU A 225 -9.38 4.54 -9.93
C GLU A 225 -8.65 3.65 -8.91
N THR A 226 -9.05 2.41 -8.76
CA THR A 226 -8.54 1.53 -7.71
C THR A 226 -8.09 0.18 -8.27
N GLU A 227 -7.10 -0.41 -7.59
CA GLU A 227 -6.81 -1.84 -7.64
C GLU A 227 -7.13 -2.48 -6.29
N LYS A 228 -7.22 -3.79 -6.28
CA LYS A 228 -7.63 -4.56 -5.11
C LYS A 228 -6.58 -5.59 -4.75
N CYS A 229 -6.57 -5.96 -3.47
CA CYS A 229 -5.74 -7.05 -2.99
C CYS A 229 -6.52 -7.94 -2.02
N LEU A 230 -6.47 -9.23 -2.24
CA LEU A 230 -6.93 -10.23 -1.28
C LEU A 230 -5.84 -10.47 -0.26
N PHE A 231 -6.13 -10.22 1.02
CA PHE A 231 -5.26 -10.53 2.13
C PHE A 231 -5.84 -11.66 2.97
N VAL A 232 -5.12 -12.75 3.07
CA VAL A 232 -5.44 -13.91 3.90
C VAL A 232 -4.22 -14.37 4.70
N MET A 233 -4.44 -15.12 5.77
CA MET A 233 -3.40 -15.75 6.57
C MET A 233 -3.66 -17.24 6.68
N CYS A 234 -2.59 -18.05 6.73
CA CYS A 234 -2.70 -19.45 7.11
C CYS A 234 -3.12 -19.59 8.57
N GLY A 235 -3.90 -20.63 8.85
CA GLY A 235 -4.37 -20.92 10.21
C GLY A 235 -5.58 -20.09 10.64
N VAL A 236 -5.97 -20.28 11.90
CA VAL A 236 -7.18 -19.71 12.52
C VAL A 236 -6.80 -18.59 13.50
N GLU A 237 -5.60 -18.08 13.41
CA GLU A 237 -5.12 -17.10 14.38
C GLU A 237 -6.00 -15.86 14.41
N GLY A 238 -6.70 -15.76 15.53
CA GLY A 238 -7.59 -14.68 15.86
C GLY A 238 -6.84 -13.38 16.07
N PHE A 239 -6.61 -12.68 14.98
CA PHE A 239 -6.04 -11.33 14.99
C PHE A 239 -6.83 -10.34 15.85
N ASN A 240 -8.07 -10.65 16.19
CA ASN A 240 -9.02 -9.74 16.82
C ASN A 240 -9.45 -10.12 18.23
N ASN A 241 -8.82 -11.07 18.89
CA ASN A 241 -9.20 -11.39 20.26
C ASN A 241 -8.45 -10.54 21.30
N ASN A 242 -8.22 -9.24 21.00
CA ASN A 242 -8.01 -8.24 22.06
C ASN A 242 -9.14 -8.22 23.10
N LYS A 243 -10.24 -8.90 22.85
CA LYS A 243 -11.37 -9.01 23.79
C LYS A 243 -11.01 -9.75 25.07
N ASP A 244 -10.04 -10.67 25.00
CA ASP A 244 -9.64 -11.48 26.14
C ASP A 244 -8.37 -10.94 26.83
N HIS A 245 -7.79 -9.86 26.32
CA HIS A 245 -6.50 -9.33 26.78
C HIS A 245 -6.64 -7.90 27.29
N PHE A 246 -7.26 -7.77 28.45
CA PHE A 246 -7.34 -6.49 29.12
C PHE A 246 -5.95 -6.00 29.55
N ASN A 247 -5.60 -4.77 29.17
CA ASN A 247 -4.39 -4.13 29.67
C ASN A 247 -4.54 -3.78 31.14
N ASP A 248 -3.94 -4.57 32.02
CA ASP A 248 -4.03 -4.45 33.47
C ASP A 248 -3.46 -3.13 34.01
N ALA A 249 -2.67 -2.41 33.23
CA ALA A 249 -2.25 -1.05 33.55
C ALA A 249 -3.45 -0.10 33.80
N TYR A 250 -4.60 -0.41 33.22
CA TYR A 250 -5.83 0.38 33.35
C TYR A 250 -6.79 -0.14 34.40
N GLU A 251 -6.45 -1.20 35.15
CA GLU A 251 -7.38 -1.80 36.11
C GLU A 251 -7.88 -0.81 37.16
N ALA A 252 -7.01 0.00 37.73
CA ALA A 252 -7.39 1.01 38.70
C ALA A 252 -8.26 2.13 38.13
N ILE A 253 -8.10 2.47 36.85
CA ILE A 253 -8.99 3.43 36.15
C ILE A 253 -10.35 2.80 35.92
N LEU A 254 -10.41 1.56 35.45
CA LEU A 254 -11.66 0.84 35.26
C LEU A 254 -12.44 0.68 36.58
N ASP A 255 -11.75 0.25 37.65
CA ASP A 255 -12.34 0.08 38.95
C ASP A 255 -12.93 1.40 39.50
N TYR A 256 -12.19 2.50 39.36
CA TYR A 256 -12.70 3.83 39.66
C TYR A 256 -13.96 4.15 38.85
N MET A 257 -13.92 4.00 37.52
CA MET A 257 -15.03 4.31 36.62
C MET A 257 -16.28 3.48 36.97
N VAL A 258 -16.11 2.18 37.18
CA VAL A 258 -17.18 1.26 37.55
C VAL A 258 -17.74 1.61 38.95
N GLY A 259 -16.86 1.88 39.90
CA GLY A 259 -17.28 2.29 41.28
C GLY A 259 -18.09 3.59 41.26
N GLU A 260 -17.65 4.58 40.49
CA GLU A 260 -18.40 5.85 40.38
C GLU A 260 -19.77 5.67 39.69
N ALA A 261 -19.83 4.82 38.66
CA ALA A 261 -21.09 4.48 37.99
C ALA A 261 -22.07 3.77 38.95
N GLN A 262 -21.56 2.85 39.77
CA GLN A 262 -22.38 2.13 40.78
C GLN A 262 -22.96 3.06 41.85
N LYS A 263 -22.20 4.04 42.35
CA LYS A 263 -22.65 5.01 43.33
C LYS A 263 -23.93 5.74 42.92
N VAL A 264 -24.10 5.98 41.64
CA VAL A 264 -25.24 6.73 41.09
C VAL A 264 -26.21 5.86 40.28
N GLY A 265 -25.98 4.56 40.21
CA GLY A 265 -26.80 3.63 39.45
C GLY A 265 -26.80 3.90 37.95
N LEU A 266 -25.71 4.43 37.42
CA LEU A 266 -25.57 4.74 35.99
C LEU A 266 -25.71 3.48 35.15
N LYS A 267 -26.49 3.55 34.08
CA LYS A 267 -26.72 2.48 33.11
C LYS A 267 -26.36 2.93 31.69
N ALA A 268 -26.14 1.98 30.80
CA ALA A 268 -25.74 2.24 29.42
C ALA A 268 -26.64 3.25 28.67
N LYS A 269 -27.99 3.17 28.87
CA LYS A 269 -28.93 4.11 28.26
C LYS A 269 -28.71 5.55 28.76
N GLN A 270 -28.55 5.72 30.08
CA GLN A 270 -28.30 7.03 30.68
C GLN A 270 -26.92 7.59 30.25
N LEU A 271 -25.91 6.72 30.14
CA LEU A 271 -24.60 7.12 29.61
C LEU A 271 -24.75 7.74 28.22
N THR A 272 -25.51 7.07 27.33
CA THR A 272 -25.76 7.56 25.97
C THR A 272 -26.51 8.90 25.98
N GLU A 273 -27.52 9.05 26.87
CA GLU A 273 -28.28 10.31 27.02
C GLU A 273 -27.37 11.48 27.47
N ILE A 274 -26.42 11.21 28.39
CA ILE A 274 -25.48 12.22 28.90
C ILE A 274 -24.37 12.56 27.91
N THR A 275 -23.77 11.53 27.31
CA THR A 275 -22.55 11.70 26.50
C THR A 275 -22.81 11.87 25.01
N GLY A 276 -23.98 11.37 24.54
CA GLY A 276 -24.32 11.32 23.11
C GLY A 276 -23.75 10.10 22.36
N VAL A 277 -23.03 9.18 23.05
CA VAL A 277 -22.35 8.03 22.42
C VAL A 277 -22.60 6.72 23.18
N GLN A 278 -22.65 5.60 22.45
CA GLN A 278 -22.89 4.26 23.02
C GLN A 278 -21.57 3.57 23.38
N MET A 279 -20.88 4.06 24.41
CA MET A 279 -19.53 3.63 24.76
C MET A 279 -19.46 2.88 26.12
N TRP A 280 -20.59 2.29 26.59
CA TRP A 280 -20.59 1.58 27.86
C TRP A 280 -19.55 0.47 27.96
N GLY A 281 -19.46 -0.41 26.92
CA GLY A 281 -18.49 -1.51 26.87
C GLY A 281 -17.05 -1.04 26.89
N HIS A 282 -16.78 0.13 26.30
CA HIS A 282 -15.43 0.69 26.24
C HIS A 282 -14.99 1.37 27.53
N TRP A 283 -15.90 1.97 28.31
CA TRP A 283 -15.50 2.75 29.48
C TRP A 283 -15.76 2.04 30.82
N PHE A 284 -16.57 0.97 30.82
CA PHE A 284 -17.02 0.29 32.04
C PHE A 284 -16.90 -1.25 31.98
N SER A 285 -16.19 -1.82 31.00
CA SER A 285 -16.01 -3.26 30.86
C SER A 285 -14.57 -3.62 30.48
N LYS A 286 -14.03 -4.70 31.04
CA LYS A 286 -12.68 -5.21 30.72
C LYS A 286 -12.51 -5.59 29.24
N SER A 287 -13.55 -6.11 28.61
CA SER A 287 -13.46 -6.72 27.27
C SER A 287 -13.11 -5.75 26.14
N GLN A 288 -13.36 -4.46 26.32
CA GLN A 288 -13.12 -3.44 25.31
C GLN A 288 -12.62 -2.13 25.90
N PHE A 289 -12.01 -2.19 27.11
CA PHE A 289 -11.70 -0.99 27.87
C PHE A 289 -10.76 -0.05 27.13
N THR A 290 -11.20 1.19 27.01
CA THR A 290 -10.38 2.35 26.63
C THR A 290 -10.63 3.47 27.62
N PRO A 291 -9.62 4.27 28.02
CA PRO A 291 -9.83 5.42 28.87
C PRO A 291 -10.85 6.39 28.26
N ILE A 292 -11.76 6.90 29.12
CA ILE A 292 -12.76 7.86 28.69
C ILE A 292 -12.10 9.19 28.30
N PRO A 293 -12.41 9.77 27.12
CA PRO A 293 -11.92 11.10 26.76
C PRO A 293 -12.41 12.19 27.71
N GLU A 294 -11.57 13.22 27.93
CA GLU A 294 -11.83 14.28 28.90
C GLU A 294 -13.19 14.99 28.70
N TRP A 295 -13.56 15.27 27.44
CA TRP A 295 -14.82 15.96 27.15
C TRP A 295 -16.06 15.13 27.50
N HIS A 296 -16.01 13.82 27.37
CA HIS A 296 -17.10 12.94 27.81
C HIS A 296 -17.10 12.77 29.31
N TYR A 297 -15.93 12.68 29.93
CA TYR A 297 -15.81 12.62 31.39
C TYR A 297 -16.36 13.89 32.05
N LYS A 298 -16.08 15.08 31.50
CA LYS A 298 -16.65 16.35 31.95
C LYS A 298 -18.18 16.36 31.89
N LYS A 299 -18.79 15.75 30.88
CA LYS A 299 -20.27 15.60 30.83
C LYS A 299 -20.82 14.75 31.98
N LEU A 300 -20.12 13.67 32.36
CA LEU A 300 -20.49 12.86 33.54
C LEU A 300 -20.36 13.68 34.83
N GLN A 301 -19.27 14.41 35.00
CA GLN A 301 -19.08 15.29 36.17
C GLN A 301 -20.21 16.32 36.29
N GLN A 302 -20.58 16.94 35.18
CA GLN A 302 -21.69 17.91 35.16
C GLN A 302 -23.04 17.27 35.47
N ALA A 303 -23.33 16.09 34.93
CA ALA A 303 -24.60 15.37 35.16
C ALA A 303 -24.76 14.96 36.62
N PHE A 304 -23.68 14.56 37.28
CA PHE A 304 -23.76 14.05 38.65
C PHE A 304 -23.33 15.04 39.74
N LYS A 305 -22.81 16.22 39.39
CA LYS A 305 -22.55 17.38 40.29
C LYS A 305 -21.92 16.97 41.64
N GLY A 306 -20.78 16.28 41.61
CA GLY A 306 -20.02 15.88 42.82
C GLY A 306 -20.55 14.65 43.56
N ARG A 307 -21.68 14.06 43.15
CA ARG A 307 -22.16 12.79 43.70
C ARG A 307 -21.38 11.58 43.20
N ALA A 308 -20.80 11.69 42.03
CA ALA A 308 -19.92 10.73 41.41
C ALA A 308 -18.98 11.43 40.42
N PHE A 309 -17.94 10.72 39.95
CA PHE A 309 -16.94 11.22 39.03
C PHE A 309 -16.25 12.50 39.53
N SER A 310 -15.95 12.52 40.85
CA SER A 310 -15.46 13.73 41.52
C SER A 310 -14.01 14.07 41.26
N LEU A 311 -13.16 13.08 40.92
CA LEU A 311 -11.77 13.33 40.61
C LEU A 311 -11.62 14.10 39.26
N PRO A 312 -10.70 15.05 39.15
CA PRO A 312 -10.33 15.62 37.87
C PRO A 312 -9.87 14.54 36.90
N HIS A 313 -10.14 14.71 35.60
CA HIS A 313 -9.80 13.71 34.58
C HIS A 313 -8.29 13.34 34.57
N ASP A 314 -7.40 14.32 34.73
CA ASP A 314 -5.96 14.10 34.80
C ASP A 314 -5.54 13.25 36.00
N GLN A 315 -6.28 13.36 37.13
CA GLN A 315 -6.04 12.51 38.29
C GLN A 315 -6.56 11.09 38.07
N VAL A 316 -7.67 10.92 37.36
CA VAL A 316 -8.15 9.59 36.95
C VAL A 316 -7.12 8.92 36.05
N MET A 317 -6.54 9.66 35.09
CA MET A 317 -5.51 9.11 34.20
C MET A 317 -4.21 8.75 34.94
N LYS A 318 -3.89 9.43 36.04
CA LYS A 318 -2.73 9.11 36.90
C LYS A 318 -2.91 7.81 37.71
N LEU A 319 -4.14 7.25 37.79
CA LEU A 319 -4.36 5.92 38.40
C LEU A 319 -3.77 4.78 37.55
N ARG A 320 -3.35 5.06 36.31
CA ARG A 320 -2.71 4.07 35.45
C ARG A 320 -1.44 3.51 36.09
N ASN A 321 -1.40 2.19 36.23
CA ASN A 321 -0.24 1.46 36.71
C ASN A 321 0.75 1.13 35.56
N LYS A 322 1.91 0.54 35.92
CA LYS A 322 2.75 -0.14 34.92
C LYS A 322 2.07 -1.46 34.54
N PRO A 323 2.09 -1.85 33.24
CA PRO A 323 1.61 -3.17 32.85
C PRO A 323 2.38 -4.28 33.58
N SER A 324 1.68 -5.35 33.97
CA SER A 324 2.32 -6.51 34.60
C SER A 324 3.29 -7.20 33.62
N GLU A 325 4.24 -7.96 34.16
CA GLU A 325 5.13 -8.81 33.36
C GLU A 325 4.32 -9.83 32.54
N ALA A 326 3.24 -10.37 33.11
CA ALA A 326 2.36 -11.29 32.40
C ALA A 326 1.70 -10.64 31.17
N TYR A 327 1.22 -9.41 31.30
CA TYR A 327 0.66 -8.67 30.18
C TYR A 327 1.74 -8.34 29.13
N GLN A 328 2.95 -7.96 29.57
CA GLN A 328 4.05 -7.67 28.65
C GLN A 328 4.52 -8.93 27.91
N SER A 329 4.59 -10.09 28.58
CA SER A 329 4.93 -11.36 27.95
C SER A 329 3.88 -11.77 26.92
N MET A 330 2.60 -11.70 27.30
CA MET A 330 1.49 -11.96 26.39
C MET A 330 1.46 -11.02 25.19
N LYS A 331 1.75 -9.71 25.42
CA LYS A 331 1.86 -8.75 24.33
C LYS A 331 3.03 -9.09 23.40
N ALA A 332 4.15 -9.51 23.95
CA ALA A 332 5.30 -9.94 23.18
C ALA A 332 4.97 -11.19 22.34
N GLU A 333 4.32 -12.21 22.94
CA GLU A 333 3.82 -13.38 22.22
C GLU A 333 2.82 -12.99 21.11
N ALA A 334 1.87 -12.10 21.41
CA ALA A 334 0.90 -11.62 20.43
C ALA A 334 1.57 -10.82 19.30
N MET A 335 2.67 -10.11 19.61
CA MET A 335 3.49 -9.43 18.60
C MET A 335 4.41 -10.38 17.84
N GLU A 336 4.60 -11.62 18.32
CA GLU A 336 5.24 -12.69 17.55
C GLU A 336 4.29 -13.33 16.54
N LEU A 337 2.99 -13.24 16.75
CA LEU A 337 1.97 -13.62 15.80
C LEU A 337 1.83 -12.49 14.75
N ARG A 338 1.90 -12.82 13.50
CA ARG A 338 2.15 -11.91 12.38
C ARG A 338 0.95 -11.16 11.88
N ALA A 339 1.21 -10.06 11.32
CA ALA A 339 0.49 -8.93 10.79
C ALA A 339 0.40 -7.80 11.82
N PHE A 340 1.47 -7.01 11.87
CA PHE A 340 1.53 -5.81 12.70
C PHE A 340 0.92 -4.66 11.93
N PHE A 341 -0.26 -4.24 12.37
CA PHE A 341 -0.73 -2.92 12.01
C PHE A 341 -0.17 -1.98 13.06
N ASP A 342 1.00 -1.43 12.84
CA ASP A 342 1.50 -0.36 13.65
C ASP A 342 0.66 0.88 13.35
N ASN A 343 -0.29 1.18 14.24
CA ASN A 343 -1.06 2.42 14.21
C ASN A 343 -0.22 3.58 14.80
N THR A 344 1.05 3.37 15.07
CA THR A 344 1.97 4.43 15.44
C THR A 344 2.44 5.13 14.19
N HIS A 345 1.75 6.19 13.88
CA HIS A 345 2.20 7.42 13.28
C HIS A 345 3.30 7.39 12.22
N ASN A 346 2.95 7.78 11.02
CA ASN A 346 3.77 8.77 10.34
C ASN A 346 3.53 10.12 11.04
N ASP A 347 4.57 10.75 11.56
CA ASP A 347 4.54 12.02 12.30
C ASP A 347 4.04 13.23 11.48
N SER A 348 3.56 13.02 10.26
CA SER A 348 3.15 14.08 9.35
C SER A 348 1.64 14.28 9.20
N ASP A 349 0.79 13.30 9.61
CA ASP A 349 -0.66 13.47 9.51
C ASP A 349 -1.40 12.83 10.70
N GLU A 350 -2.09 13.64 11.48
CA GLU A 350 -2.92 13.25 12.65
C GLU A 350 -4.02 12.24 12.33
N HIS A 351 -4.17 11.77 11.09
CA HIS A 351 -5.29 10.97 10.62
C HIS A 351 -4.92 9.70 9.84
N ASP A 352 -3.64 9.36 9.67
CA ASP A 352 -3.27 8.17 8.88
C ASP A 352 -3.30 6.88 9.72
N ILE A 353 -4.51 6.49 10.12
CA ILE A 353 -4.77 5.16 10.65
C ILE A 353 -4.62 4.17 9.49
N MET A 354 -3.78 3.15 9.63
CA MET A 354 -3.68 2.06 8.67
C MET A 354 -5.04 1.37 8.51
N THR A 355 -5.71 1.65 7.40
CA THR A 355 -7.01 1.06 7.05
C THR A 355 -6.83 0.09 5.90
N ASP A 356 -7.92 -0.52 5.43
CA ASP A 356 -7.97 -1.35 4.22
C ASP A 356 -8.03 -0.52 2.91
N VAL A 357 -8.01 0.82 3.04
CA VAL A 357 -7.85 1.73 1.90
C VAL A 357 -6.44 2.31 1.95
N TRP A 358 -5.61 1.87 1.01
CA TRP A 358 -4.23 2.30 0.88
C TRP A 358 -4.12 3.39 -0.19
N ARG A 359 -3.59 4.55 0.19
CA ARG A 359 -3.42 5.69 -0.70
C ARG A 359 -1.95 5.82 -1.05
N PHE A 360 -1.63 5.39 -2.26
CA PHE A 360 -0.30 5.55 -2.85
C PHE A 360 -0.48 6.10 -4.26
N PRO A 361 0.32 7.07 -4.68
CA PRO A 361 0.36 7.48 -6.08
C PRO A 361 0.76 6.28 -6.94
N ILE A 362 0.48 6.35 -8.22
CA ILE A 362 1.07 5.45 -9.21
C ILE A 362 2.59 5.70 -9.24
N THR A 363 3.34 4.73 -9.75
CA THR A 363 4.79 4.89 -9.96
C THR A 363 5.08 6.17 -10.73
N ASN A 364 5.97 6.99 -10.20
CA ASN A 364 6.47 8.18 -10.88
C ASN A 364 7.36 7.80 -12.08
N THR A 365 7.77 8.79 -12.88
CA THR A 365 8.60 8.57 -14.08
C THR A 365 9.88 7.83 -13.73
N ALA A 366 10.61 8.23 -12.69
CA ALA A 366 11.85 7.60 -12.27
C ALA A 366 11.67 6.12 -11.89
N GLU A 367 10.62 5.78 -11.12
CA GLU A 367 10.32 4.37 -10.79
C GLU A 367 9.90 3.57 -12.03
N ARG A 368 9.26 4.18 -13.01
CA ARG A 368 8.90 3.54 -14.29
C ARG A 368 10.11 3.29 -15.15
N ASP A 369 11.03 4.26 -15.21
CA ASP A 369 12.29 4.13 -15.97
C ASP A 369 13.15 3.04 -15.36
N ASP A 370 13.28 3.01 -14.04
CA ASP A 370 13.98 1.94 -13.31
C ASP A 370 13.33 0.57 -13.50
N ALA A 371 12.03 0.54 -13.76
CA ALA A 371 11.26 -0.67 -14.07
C ALA A 371 11.40 -1.10 -15.55
N GLY A 372 12.27 -0.47 -16.35
CA GLY A 372 12.49 -0.82 -17.75
C GLY A 372 11.25 -0.62 -18.62
N GLY A 373 10.43 0.38 -18.33
CA GLY A 373 9.18 0.64 -19.06
C GLY A 373 8.11 -0.45 -18.89
N HIS A 374 8.18 -1.25 -17.82
CA HIS A 374 7.13 -2.24 -17.54
C HIS A 374 5.75 -1.57 -17.46
N ALA A 375 4.74 -2.18 -18.08
CA ALA A 375 3.41 -1.58 -18.26
C ALA A 375 2.71 -1.20 -16.96
N THR A 376 2.94 -1.94 -15.88
CA THR A 376 2.21 -1.80 -14.61
C THR A 376 3.08 -2.09 -13.39
N PRO A 377 4.20 -1.38 -13.16
CA PRO A 377 5.00 -1.60 -11.96
C PRO A 377 4.19 -1.18 -10.73
N LYS A 378 4.26 -1.97 -9.65
CA LYS A 378 3.69 -1.57 -8.36
C LYS A 378 4.62 -0.57 -7.67
N PRO A 379 4.10 0.49 -7.03
CA PRO A 379 4.90 1.39 -6.22
C PRO A 379 5.65 0.62 -5.12
N ILE A 380 6.94 0.93 -4.93
CA ILE A 380 7.77 0.27 -3.90
C ILE A 380 7.14 0.47 -2.51
N ALA A 381 6.70 1.68 -2.18
CA ALA A 381 6.06 1.99 -0.90
C ALA A 381 4.79 1.17 -0.62
N LEU A 382 4.02 0.81 -1.65
CA LEU A 382 2.86 -0.08 -1.51
C LEU A 382 3.30 -1.51 -1.15
N CYS A 383 4.37 -2.01 -1.78
CA CYS A 383 4.95 -3.32 -1.46
C CYS A 383 5.51 -3.32 -0.03
N GLU A 384 6.27 -2.27 0.34
CA GLU A 384 6.84 -2.10 1.68
C GLU A 384 5.76 -2.13 2.77
N ARG A 385 4.61 -1.50 2.56
CA ARG A 385 3.50 -1.52 3.52
C ARG A 385 3.04 -2.94 3.86
N ALA A 386 2.85 -3.79 2.86
CA ALA A 386 2.47 -5.19 3.08
C ALA A 386 3.60 -5.98 3.76
N ILE A 387 4.83 -5.79 3.30
CA ILE A 387 6.02 -6.49 3.80
C ILE A 387 6.27 -6.14 5.27
N LEU A 388 6.25 -4.86 5.62
CA LEU A 388 6.42 -4.39 7.01
C LEU A 388 5.29 -4.87 7.92
N SER A 389 4.06 -4.91 7.41
CA SER A 389 2.88 -5.35 8.18
C SER A 389 2.86 -6.85 8.46
N SER A 390 3.51 -7.69 7.63
CA SER A 390 3.31 -9.14 7.65
C SER A 390 4.59 -9.95 7.69
N SER A 391 5.73 -9.31 7.88
CA SER A 391 7.02 -9.99 8.02
C SER A 391 7.98 -9.23 8.93
N ARG A 392 9.06 -9.90 9.33
CA ARG A 392 10.14 -9.35 10.15
C ARG A 392 11.44 -9.26 9.34
N PRO A 393 12.40 -8.42 9.75
CA PRO A 393 13.72 -8.44 9.13
C PRO A 393 14.32 -9.85 9.07
N GLY A 394 14.91 -10.21 7.93
CA GLY A 394 15.48 -11.51 7.65
C GLY A 394 14.47 -12.61 7.28
N GLU A 395 13.16 -12.37 7.33
CA GLU A 395 12.16 -13.34 6.91
C GLU A 395 12.00 -13.41 5.39
N LEU A 396 11.51 -14.56 4.90
CA LEU A 396 11.40 -14.85 3.48
C LEU A 396 10.05 -14.37 2.92
N VAL A 397 10.13 -13.45 1.99
CA VAL A 397 9.02 -13.01 1.13
C VAL A 397 9.15 -13.71 -0.22
N VAL A 398 8.06 -14.25 -0.74
CA VAL A 398 8.06 -14.90 -2.06
C VAL A 398 7.11 -14.18 -3.01
N ASP A 399 7.61 -13.86 -4.19
CA ASP A 399 6.82 -13.35 -5.30
C ASP A 399 6.83 -14.34 -6.48
N PHE A 400 5.63 -14.76 -6.88
CA PHE A 400 5.43 -15.75 -7.95
C PHE A 400 5.48 -15.13 -9.35
N PHE A 401 5.39 -13.80 -9.45
CA PHE A 401 5.34 -13.05 -10.71
C PHE A 401 6.16 -11.78 -10.58
N GLY A 402 7.47 -11.91 -10.82
CA GLY A 402 8.47 -10.87 -10.53
C GLY A 402 8.24 -9.55 -11.25
N GLY A 403 7.81 -9.61 -12.52
CA GLY A 403 7.57 -8.43 -13.34
C GLY A 403 8.78 -7.50 -13.37
N SER A 404 8.61 -6.29 -12.86
CA SER A 404 9.69 -5.29 -12.77
C SER A 404 10.55 -5.38 -11.50
N GLY A 405 10.26 -6.30 -10.56
CA GLY A 405 11.04 -6.50 -9.34
C GLY A 405 10.73 -5.57 -8.17
N SER A 406 9.59 -4.88 -8.17
CA SER A 406 9.24 -3.95 -7.07
C SER A 406 9.22 -4.63 -5.70
N THR A 407 8.77 -5.89 -5.63
CA THR A 407 8.78 -6.68 -4.39
C THR A 407 10.19 -6.94 -3.88
N LEU A 408 11.14 -7.21 -4.77
CA LEU A 408 12.54 -7.46 -4.40
C LEU A 408 13.18 -6.21 -3.83
N ILE A 409 13.00 -5.06 -4.47
CA ILE A 409 13.52 -3.77 -3.99
C ILE A 409 12.88 -3.41 -2.64
N ALA A 410 11.58 -3.62 -2.48
CA ALA A 410 10.92 -3.39 -1.19
C ALA A 410 11.45 -4.30 -0.07
N CYS A 411 11.83 -5.55 -0.39
CA CYS A 411 12.48 -6.46 0.56
C CYS A 411 13.87 -5.97 0.95
N GLU A 412 14.68 -5.52 -0.01
CA GLU A 412 16.00 -4.93 0.25
C GLU A 412 15.88 -3.73 1.18
N ASN A 413 15.02 -2.76 0.85
CA ASN A 413 14.81 -1.56 1.66
C ASN A 413 14.37 -1.85 3.10
N THR A 414 13.66 -2.96 3.30
CA THR A 414 13.09 -3.31 4.59
C THR A 414 13.87 -4.40 5.34
N GLY A 415 14.97 -4.89 4.77
CA GLY A 415 15.82 -5.92 5.37
C GLY A 415 15.18 -7.31 5.40
N ARG A 416 14.33 -7.64 4.42
CA ARG A 416 13.75 -8.98 4.21
C ARG A 416 14.47 -9.69 3.09
N THR A 417 14.43 -11.01 3.08
CA THR A 417 14.90 -11.82 1.96
C THR A 417 13.79 -12.02 0.96
N CYS A 418 14.05 -11.82 -0.33
CA CYS A 418 13.11 -12.08 -1.41
C CYS A 418 13.49 -13.33 -2.19
N ALA A 419 12.53 -14.22 -2.43
CA ALA A 419 12.64 -15.24 -3.47
C ALA A 419 11.59 -14.95 -4.55
N MET A 420 12.06 -14.69 -5.75
CA MET A 420 11.24 -14.21 -6.86
C MET A 420 11.32 -15.17 -8.04
N ILE A 421 10.20 -15.35 -8.72
CA ILE A 421 10.11 -16.14 -9.95
C ILE A 421 9.63 -15.21 -11.05
N GLU A 422 10.35 -15.20 -12.16
CA GLU A 422 9.97 -14.47 -13.35
C GLU A 422 10.11 -15.38 -14.58
N LEU A 423 9.09 -15.39 -15.42
CA LEU A 423 9.04 -16.29 -16.58
C LEU A 423 9.91 -15.78 -17.73
N GLU A 424 9.92 -14.48 -17.95
CA GLU A 424 10.56 -13.83 -19.09
C GLU A 424 12.00 -13.44 -18.78
N PRO A 425 12.98 -13.97 -19.51
CA PRO A 425 14.40 -13.66 -19.32
C PRO A 425 14.72 -12.16 -19.34
N LYS A 426 14.10 -11.41 -20.24
CA LYS A 426 14.31 -9.95 -20.35
C LYS A 426 13.93 -9.18 -19.08
N TRP A 427 12.86 -9.61 -18.39
CA TRP A 427 12.46 -9.00 -17.14
C TRP A 427 13.38 -9.41 -15.98
N CYS A 428 13.95 -10.61 -16.02
CA CYS A 428 15.01 -10.97 -15.08
C CYS A 428 16.22 -10.04 -15.21
N ASP A 429 16.63 -9.69 -16.43
CA ASP A 429 17.73 -8.74 -16.65
C ASP A 429 17.38 -7.33 -16.12
N VAL A 430 16.14 -6.87 -16.31
CA VAL A 430 15.65 -5.59 -15.73
C VAL A 430 15.74 -5.62 -14.20
N ILE A 431 15.28 -6.70 -13.57
CA ILE A 431 15.34 -6.86 -12.10
C ILE A 431 16.78 -6.81 -11.59
N VAL A 432 17.72 -7.49 -12.27
CA VAL A 432 19.14 -7.49 -11.90
C VAL A 432 19.73 -6.09 -12.00
N ARG A 433 19.49 -5.37 -13.13
CA ARG A 433 19.94 -3.98 -13.29
C ARG A 433 19.37 -3.07 -12.22
N ARG A 434 18.07 -3.18 -11.98
CA ARG A 434 17.38 -2.39 -10.94
C ARG A 434 17.96 -2.64 -9.55
N TYR A 435 18.27 -3.89 -9.21
CA TYR A 435 18.93 -4.22 -7.96
C TYR A 435 20.29 -3.56 -7.84
N ILE A 436 21.15 -3.72 -8.87
CA ILE A 436 22.49 -3.12 -8.90
C ILE A 436 22.41 -1.59 -8.77
N LYS A 437 21.51 -0.95 -9.52
CA LYS A 437 21.32 0.50 -9.49
C LYS A 437 20.87 0.99 -8.10
N THR A 438 19.92 0.28 -7.48
CA THR A 438 19.37 0.67 -6.18
C THR A 438 20.36 0.48 -5.04
N THR A 439 21.13 -0.62 -5.06
CA THR A 439 22.00 -0.99 -3.94
C THR A 439 23.47 -0.56 -4.13
N GLY A 440 23.88 -0.35 -5.36
CA GLY A 440 25.29 -0.19 -5.72
C GLY A 440 26.10 -1.50 -5.61
N ASP A 441 25.46 -2.63 -5.29
CA ASP A 441 26.12 -3.93 -5.16
C ASP A 441 26.30 -4.59 -6.52
N ASN A 442 27.53 -4.60 -6.99
CA ASN A 442 27.93 -5.25 -8.23
C ASN A 442 28.31 -6.72 -8.06
N ASN A 443 28.25 -7.28 -6.83
CA ASN A 443 28.62 -8.66 -6.55
C ASN A 443 27.42 -9.60 -6.77
N VAL A 444 26.73 -9.44 -7.88
CA VAL A 444 25.62 -10.32 -8.28
C VAL A 444 26.16 -11.59 -8.93
N ARG A 445 25.51 -12.72 -8.70
CA ARG A 445 25.94 -14.03 -9.21
C ARG A 445 24.79 -14.70 -9.96
N CYS A 446 25.14 -15.38 -11.06
CA CYS A 446 24.22 -16.18 -11.85
C CYS A 446 24.64 -17.64 -11.86
N VAL A 447 23.72 -18.54 -11.54
CA VAL A 447 23.93 -19.98 -11.60
C VAL A 447 23.13 -20.56 -12.76
N ARG A 448 23.82 -20.96 -13.84
CA ARG A 448 23.26 -21.56 -15.04
C ARG A 448 23.58 -23.05 -15.07
N GLN A 449 22.57 -23.91 -15.16
CA GLN A 449 22.72 -25.39 -15.18
C GLN A 449 23.59 -25.92 -14.01
N GLY A 450 23.47 -25.32 -12.83
CA GLY A 450 24.20 -25.71 -11.64
C GLY A 450 25.66 -25.24 -11.59
N ARG A 451 26.08 -24.36 -12.51
CA ARG A 451 27.41 -23.75 -12.52
C ARG A 451 27.29 -22.24 -12.37
N GLU A 452 28.07 -21.67 -11.49
CA GLU A 452 28.19 -20.22 -11.36
C GLU A 452 28.93 -19.65 -12.58
N LEU A 453 28.32 -18.62 -13.19
CA LEU A 453 28.91 -17.93 -14.33
C LEU A 453 30.07 -17.02 -13.88
N PRO A 454 31.08 -16.79 -14.72
CA PRO A 454 32.18 -15.89 -14.39
C PRO A 454 31.68 -14.46 -14.10
N CYS A 455 32.17 -13.85 -13.03
CA CYS A 455 31.80 -12.47 -12.66
C CYS A 455 32.12 -11.46 -13.77
N GLU A 456 33.14 -11.73 -14.57
CA GLU A 456 33.55 -10.88 -15.70
C GLU A 456 32.50 -10.82 -16.81
N GLU A 457 31.79 -11.93 -17.06
CA GLU A 457 30.70 -12.00 -18.06
C GLU A 457 29.50 -11.18 -17.58
N ILE A 458 29.17 -11.31 -16.31
CA ILE A 458 28.05 -10.58 -15.67
C ILE A 458 28.37 -9.09 -15.66
N ALA A 459 29.56 -8.71 -15.19
CA ALA A 459 30.00 -7.33 -15.12
C ALA A 459 30.09 -6.64 -16.46
N ALA A 460 30.33 -7.39 -17.56
CA ALA A 460 30.36 -6.81 -18.91
C ALA A 460 28.98 -6.34 -19.39
N ILE A 461 27.91 -6.90 -18.84
CA ILE A 461 26.52 -6.67 -19.29
C ILE A 461 25.76 -5.74 -18.33
N PHE A 462 26.04 -5.86 -17.03
CA PHE A 462 25.33 -5.15 -15.98
C PHE A 462 26.18 -4.08 -15.29
N LYS A 463 27.20 -3.52 -15.97
CA LYS A 463 27.95 -2.38 -15.44
C LYS A 463 27.00 -1.20 -15.23
N PRO A 464 27.12 -0.49 -14.08
CA PRO A 464 26.53 0.84 -14.01
C PRO A 464 27.19 1.71 -15.09
N ASP A 465 26.40 2.51 -15.80
CA ASP A 465 26.94 3.50 -16.72
C ASP A 465 27.93 4.36 -15.94
N GLU A 466 29.20 4.36 -16.37
CA GLU A 466 30.17 5.33 -15.86
C GLU A 466 29.60 6.70 -16.24
N GLU A 467 29.21 7.50 -15.25
CA GLU A 467 28.80 8.89 -15.44
C GLU A 467 29.74 9.55 -16.42
N GLY A 468 29.17 10.15 -17.47
CA GLY A 468 29.87 10.67 -18.64
C GLY A 468 31.19 11.32 -18.31
N GLY A 469 32.25 10.70 -18.80
CA GLY A 469 33.59 11.23 -18.72
C GLY A 469 33.62 12.61 -19.36
N GLU A 470 34.08 13.57 -18.58
CA GLU A 470 34.47 14.90 -19.07
C GLU A 470 35.25 14.75 -20.38
N GLN A 471 34.63 15.17 -21.46
CA GLN A 471 35.41 15.42 -22.69
C GLN A 471 36.04 16.79 -22.52
N GLU A 472 37.39 16.78 -22.44
CA GLU A 472 38.25 17.94 -22.52
C GLU A 472 38.01 18.80 -23.79
#